data_7b4aa20f800a2fbe5513de77365f905a
#
_entry.id   7b4aa20f800a2fbe5513de77365f905a
#
_cell.length_a   1.000
_cell.length_b   1.000
_cell.length_c   1.000
_cell.angle_alpha   90.00
_cell.angle_beta   90.00
_cell.angle_gamma   90.00
#
_symmetry.space_group_name_H-M   'P 1'
#
loop_
_entity.id
_entity.type
_entity.pdbx_description
1 polymer ?
#
loop_
_entity_poly.entity_id
_entity_poly.type
_entity_poly.pdbx_seq_one_letter_code
_entity_poly.pdbx_strand_id
1 'polypeptide(L)'
;KVAVNPDPRSLWKDIPTDKNIKFFKEDYSHEYITVVENEKGPQKDIVAASKRGRSHAHEGKARDDDFNIYHNDSNGWYIIAVADGAGSAKYSRKGSAVACETCVEFCKTALENPIELEKEIIALNSTTEGQSNRAISTLIYNIVGGAAHKAHRAILETASANEDQPRDYSTTLLLAICKKFDFGWFVASFWVGDGAMCIYDKERQYIKLLGTPDGGEYAGQT
;
A
#
# COMPACT_ATOMS: atom_id res chain seq x y z
N LYS A 1 28.45 -40.29 1.57
CA LYS A 1 28.05 -39.04 2.29
C LYS A 1 26.57 -38.88 2.07
N VAL A 2 25.78 -38.90 3.09
CA VAL A 2 24.34 -38.55 3.05
C VAL A 2 24.26 -37.07 3.36
N ALA A 3 23.68 -36.25 2.45
CA ALA A 3 23.35 -34.87 2.75
C ALA A 3 22.09 -34.89 3.61
N VAL A 4 22.20 -34.44 4.84
CA VAL A 4 21.07 -34.28 5.76
C VAL A 4 20.54 -32.85 5.59
N ASN A 5 19.27 -32.72 5.23
CA ASN A 5 18.58 -31.46 5.01
C ASN A 5 19.22 -30.52 3.95
N PRO A 6 19.27 -30.94 2.66
CA PRO A 6 19.61 -29.97 1.62
C PRO A 6 18.61 -28.81 1.65
N ASP A 7 19.08 -27.57 1.41
CA ASP A 7 18.18 -26.43 1.32
C ASP A 7 17.13 -26.70 0.21
N PRO A 8 15.84 -26.91 0.54
CA PRO A 8 14.84 -27.27 -0.45
C PRO A 8 14.68 -26.20 -1.54
N ARG A 9 15.03 -24.94 -1.24
CA ARG A 9 14.98 -23.82 -2.20
C ARG A 9 15.96 -23.97 -3.35
N SER A 10 17.03 -24.78 -3.19
CA SER A 10 17.96 -25.09 -4.27
C SER A 10 17.32 -25.95 -5.38
N LEU A 11 16.21 -26.61 -5.06
CA LEU A 11 15.45 -27.47 -5.99
C LEU A 11 14.28 -26.72 -6.66
N TRP A 12 14.03 -25.45 -6.30
CA TRP A 12 12.94 -24.69 -6.85
C TRP A 12 13.18 -24.35 -8.32
N LYS A 13 12.17 -24.63 -9.14
CA LYS A 13 12.15 -24.34 -10.56
C LYS A 13 11.62 -22.94 -10.78
N ASP A 14 11.88 -22.37 -11.94
CA ASP A 14 11.23 -21.16 -12.43
C ASP A 14 10.30 -21.56 -13.58
N ILE A 15 9.05 -21.87 -13.24
CA ILE A 15 8.01 -22.29 -14.18
C ILE A 15 7.29 -21.01 -14.64
N PRO A 16 7.24 -20.75 -15.97
CA PRO A 16 6.50 -19.58 -16.48
C PRO A 16 5.04 -19.59 -16.03
N THR A 17 4.52 -18.42 -15.70
CA THR A 17 3.09 -18.26 -15.39
C THR A 17 2.26 -18.52 -16.65
N ASP A 18 1.20 -19.31 -16.53
CA ASP A 18 0.22 -19.49 -17.62
C ASP A 18 -0.51 -18.17 -17.89
N LYS A 19 -0.35 -17.63 -19.09
CA LYS A 19 -0.98 -16.37 -19.51
C LYS A 19 -2.51 -16.46 -19.68
N ASN A 20 -3.05 -17.67 -19.72
CA ASN A 20 -4.49 -17.89 -19.86
C ASN A 20 -5.24 -17.94 -18.52
N ILE A 21 -4.54 -17.80 -17.38
CA ILE A 21 -5.22 -17.78 -16.08
C ILE A 21 -6.09 -16.53 -15.93
N LYS A 22 -7.19 -16.69 -15.21
CA LYS A 22 -8.07 -15.54 -14.87
C LYS A 22 -7.28 -14.50 -14.08
N PHE A 23 -7.35 -13.24 -14.49
CA PHE A 23 -6.62 -12.12 -13.88
C PHE A 23 -5.09 -12.29 -13.94
N PHE A 24 -4.58 -12.72 -15.09
CA PHE A 24 -3.15 -12.79 -15.32
C PHE A 24 -2.45 -11.47 -14.95
N LYS A 25 -1.30 -11.57 -14.32
CA LYS A 25 -0.35 -10.47 -14.08
C LYS A 25 1.02 -10.87 -14.59
N GLU A 26 1.75 -9.90 -15.13
CA GLU A 26 3.18 -10.07 -15.45
C GLU A 26 3.99 -10.35 -14.17
N ASP A 27 5.08 -11.09 -14.31
CA ASP A 27 5.94 -11.50 -13.19
C ASP A 27 6.62 -10.34 -12.47
N TYR A 28 6.64 -9.17 -13.10
CA TYR A 28 7.27 -7.97 -12.58
C TYR A 28 6.48 -6.73 -12.97
N SER A 29 6.35 -5.79 -12.06
CA SER A 29 5.83 -4.43 -12.29
C SER A 29 6.66 -3.44 -11.49
N HIS A 30 6.91 -2.28 -12.05
CA HIS A 30 7.56 -1.17 -11.36
C HIS A 30 7.06 0.16 -11.89
N GLU A 31 7.16 1.16 -11.04
CA GLU A 31 6.85 2.54 -11.39
C GLU A 31 7.81 3.49 -10.66
N TYR A 32 8.14 4.58 -11.30
CA TYR A 32 9.00 5.62 -10.77
C TYR A 32 8.42 6.99 -11.12
N ILE A 33 8.18 7.81 -10.09
CA ILE A 33 7.74 9.19 -10.23
C ILE A 33 8.84 10.09 -9.71
N THR A 34 9.45 10.89 -10.62
CA THR A 34 10.39 11.95 -10.24
C THR A 34 9.61 13.22 -9.91
N VAL A 35 9.86 13.77 -8.73
CA VAL A 35 9.20 14.99 -8.28
C VAL A 35 10.21 16.14 -8.24
N VAL A 36 9.93 17.17 -9.02
CA VAL A 36 10.81 18.34 -9.14
C VAL A 36 10.79 19.17 -7.85
N GLU A 37 11.95 19.67 -7.47
CA GLU A 37 12.07 20.64 -6.37
C GLU A 37 11.15 21.84 -6.60
N ASN A 38 10.53 22.33 -5.56
CA ASN A 38 9.68 23.50 -5.58
C ASN A 38 10.11 24.52 -4.53
N GLU A 39 9.34 25.59 -4.33
CA GLU A 39 9.61 26.67 -3.36
C GLU A 39 9.76 26.19 -1.91
N LYS A 40 9.24 24.98 -1.57
CA LYS A 40 9.36 24.35 -0.25
C LYS A 40 10.62 23.48 -0.14
N GLY A 41 11.49 23.53 -1.14
CA GLY A 41 12.76 22.79 -1.20
C GLY A 41 12.62 21.36 -1.76
N PRO A 42 13.63 20.51 -1.51
CA PRO A 42 13.71 19.17 -2.08
C PRO A 42 12.46 18.32 -1.79
N GLN A 43 11.92 17.73 -2.83
CA GLN A 43 10.81 16.79 -2.77
C GLN A 43 11.32 15.35 -2.71
N LYS A 44 10.43 14.39 -2.66
CA LYS A 44 10.75 12.96 -2.65
C LYS A 44 10.30 12.31 -3.95
N ASP A 45 11.19 11.58 -4.58
CA ASP A 45 10.81 10.65 -5.63
C ASP A 45 10.04 9.47 -5.04
N ILE A 46 9.18 8.86 -5.84
CA ILE A 46 8.48 7.63 -5.47
C ILE A 46 9.01 6.50 -6.34
N VAL A 47 9.37 5.40 -5.71
CA VAL A 47 9.75 4.16 -6.40
C VAL A 47 8.91 3.03 -5.86
N ALA A 48 8.25 2.31 -6.73
CA ALA A 48 7.48 1.12 -6.38
C ALA A 48 7.85 -0.04 -7.30
N ALA A 49 7.91 -1.24 -6.75
CA ALA A 49 8.15 -2.46 -7.52
C ALA A 49 7.46 -3.65 -6.86
N SER A 50 6.94 -4.55 -7.68
CA SER A 50 6.41 -5.84 -7.27
C SER A 50 6.96 -6.92 -8.18
N LYS A 51 7.42 -8.02 -7.60
CA LYS A 51 8.02 -9.14 -8.33
C LYS A 51 7.48 -10.46 -7.82
N ARG A 52 7.20 -11.37 -8.74
CA ARG A 52 6.79 -12.74 -8.42
C ARG A 52 7.80 -13.42 -7.50
N GLY A 53 7.31 -13.93 -6.37
CA GLY A 53 8.12 -14.68 -5.41
C GLY A 53 8.60 -16.04 -5.96
N ARG A 54 9.70 -16.56 -5.39
CA ARG A 54 10.29 -17.84 -5.83
C ARG A 54 9.37 -19.03 -5.62
N SER A 55 8.56 -19.04 -4.56
CA SER A 55 7.58 -20.11 -4.33
C SER A 55 6.51 -20.13 -5.43
N HIS A 56 5.98 -18.96 -5.81
CA HIS A 56 5.03 -18.85 -6.92
C HIS A 56 5.67 -19.27 -8.24
N ALA A 57 6.91 -18.89 -8.48
CA ALA A 57 7.66 -19.33 -9.66
C ALA A 57 7.84 -20.85 -9.70
N HIS A 58 8.09 -21.49 -8.56
CA HIS A 58 8.21 -22.95 -8.47
C HIS A 58 6.90 -23.67 -8.79
N GLU A 59 5.76 -23.07 -8.47
CA GLU A 59 4.43 -23.63 -8.71
C GLU A 59 3.79 -23.15 -10.02
N GLY A 60 4.45 -22.27 -10.78
CA GLY A 60 3.88 -21.66 -12.00
C GLY A 60 2.73 -20.69 -11.72
N LYS A 61 2.60 -20.21 -10.48
CA LYS A 61 1.59 -19.23 -10.07
C LYS A 61 1.99 -17.81 -10.49
N ALA A 62 1.00 -16.94 -10.66
CA ALA A 62 1.23 -15.51 -10.90
C ALA A 62 1.72 -14.79 -9.65
N ARG A 63 2.17 -13.56 -9.82
CA ARG A 63 2.39 -12.57 -8.77
C ARG A 63 1.05 -12.14 -8.18
N ASP A 64 0.92 -12.14 -6.85
CA ASP A 64 -0.32 -11.79 -6.16
C ASP A 64 -0.31 -10.36 -5.57
N ASP A 65 0.86 -9.79 -5.33
CA ASP A 65 1.01 -8.44 -4.77
C ASP A 65 0.81 -7.35 -5.82
N ASP A 66 0.39 -6.17 -5.36
CA ASP A 66 0.28 -4.98 -6.21
C ASP A 66 0.61 -3.70 -5.45
N PHE A 67 0.77 -2.63 -6.22
CA PHE A 67 0.90 -1.27 -5.72
C PHE A 67 0.22 -0.30 -6.68
N ASN A 68 -0.08 0.89 -6.18
CA ASN A 68 -0.41 2.05 -6.99
C ASN A 68 0.15 3.29 -6.30
N ILE A 69 0.76 4.19 -7.07
CA ILE A 69 1.40 5.40 -6.57
C ILE A 69 0.94 6.61 -7.37
N TYR A 70 0.85 7.75 -6.69
CA TYR A 70 0.46 9.00 -7.32
C TYR A 70 1.10 10.20 -6.62
N HIS A 71 1.47 11.20 -7.40
CA HIS A 71 1.86 12.53 -6.92
C HIS A 71 1.02 13.59 -7.63
N ASN A 72 0.50 14.53 -6.87
CA ASN A 72 -0.22 15.69 -7.42
C ASN A 72 0.73 16.89 -7.51
N ASP A 73 1.21 17.18 -8.71
CA ASP A 73 2.14 18.29 -8.95
C ASP A 73 1.56 19.66 -8.58
N SER A 74 0.22 19.81 -8.65
CA SER A 74 -0.44 21.11 -8.38
C SER A 74 -0.49 21.44 -6.90
N ASN A 75 -0.64 20.44 -6.03
CA ASN A 75 -0.80 20.66 -4.59
C ASN A 75 0.21 19.93 -3.71
N GLY A 76 1.08 19.08 -4.30
CA GLY A 76 2.21 18.43 -3.64
C GLY A 76 1.83 17.24 -2.75
N TRP A 77 0.64 16.67 -2.87
CA TRP A 77 0.26 15.46 -2.16
C TRP A 77 0.77 14.20 -2.85
N TYR A 78 1.28 13.28 -2.03
CA TYR A 78 1.69 11.94 -2.40
C TYR A 78 0.68 10.93 -1.90
N ILE A 79 0.38 9.92 -2.69
CA ILE A 79 -0.49 8.81 -2.33
C ILE A 79 0.23 7.52 -2.70
N ILE A 80 0.35 6.60 -1.76
CA ILE A 80 1.06 5.33 -1.93
C ILE A 80 0.17 4.24 -1.37
N ALA A 81 -0.19 3.26 -2.20
CA ALA A 81 -0.91 2.07 -1.81
C ALA A 81 -0.11 0.82 -2.20
N VAL A 82 0.00 -0.12 -1.26
CA VAL A 82 0.64 -1.43 -1.45
C VAL A 82 -0.26 -2.49 -0.86
N ALA A 83 -0.42 -3.60 -1.55
CA ALA A 83 -1.26 -4.71 -1.10
C ALA A 83 -0.59 -6.05 -1.42
N ASP A 84 -0.53 -6.93 -0.42
CA ASP A 84 -0.09 -8.31 -0.53
C ASP A 84 -1.32 -9.21 -0.67
N GLY A 85 -1.42 -9.91 -1.78
CA GLY A 85 -2.53 -10.81 -2.05
C GLY A 85 -2.41 -12.10 -1.24
N ALA A 86 -3.40 -12.40 -0.39
CA ALA A 86 -3.37 -13.57 0.47
C ALA A 86 -3.14 -14.87 -0.32
N GLY A 87 -2.06 -15.59 -0.03
CA GLY A 87 -1.64 -16.78 -0.79
C GLY A 87 -2.64 -17.94 -0.76
N SER A 88 -3.60 -17.93 0.19
CA SER A 88 -4.71 -18.88 0.27
C SER A 88 -5.92 -18.49 -0.60
N ALA A 89 -5.99 -17.25 -1.10
CA ALA A 89 -7.10 -16.73 -1.87
C ALA A 89 -6.86 -16.95 -3.38
N LYS A 90 -7.87 -17.47 -4.07
CA LYS A 90 -7.76 -17.92 -5.47
C LYS A 90 -7.44 -16.81 -6.46
N TYR A 91 -7.94 -15.60 -6.18
CA TYR A 91 -7.83 -14.42 -7.02
C TYR A 91 -7.25 -13.21 -6.26
N SER A 92 -6.42 -13.46 -5.26
CA SER A 92 -5.76 -12.43 -4.43
C SER A 92 -5.05 -11.37 -5.27
N ARG A 93 -4.43 -11.78 -6.39
CA ARG A 93 -3.82 -10.87 -7.37
C ARG A 93 -4.78 -9.84 -7.97
N LYS A 94 -6.07 -10.15 -8.09
CA LYS A 94 -7.09 -9.17 -8.51
C LYS A 94 -7.54 -8.33 -7.33
N GLY A 95 -7.63 -8.93 -6.14
CA GLY A 95 -7.97 -8.23 -4.90
C GLY A 95 -6.95 -7.12 -4.58
N SER A 96 -5.64 -7.44 -4.63
CA SER A 96 -4.56 -6.47 -4.40
C SER A 96 -4.58 -5.31 -5.40
N ALA A 97 -4.80 -5.61 -6.70
CA ALA A 97 -4.92 -4.58 -7.74
C ALA A 97 -6.11 -3.65 -7.48
N VAL A 98 -7.31 -4.21 -7.25
CA VAL A 98 -8.53 -3.43 -6.98
C VAL A 98 -8.37 -2.58 -5.71
N ALA A 99 -7.74 -3.12 -4.66
CA ALA A 99 -7.50 -2.38 -3.44
C ALA A 99 -6.61 -1.16 -3.67
N CYS A 100 -5.45 -1.34 -4.31
CA CYS A 100 -4.51 -0.25 -4.59
C CYS A 100 -5.10 0.81 -5.53
N GLU A 101 -5.69 0.40 -6.65
CA GLU A 101 -6.31 1.30 -7.62
C GLU A 101 -7.42 2.14 -6.98
N THR A 102 -8.34 1.49 -6.24
CA THR A 102 -9.47 2.18 -5.61
C THR A 102 -9.02 3.15 -4.53
N CYS A 103 -8.04 2.77 -3.71
CA CYS A 103 -7.51 3.64 -2.66
C CYS A 103 -6.88 4.91 -3.25
N VAL A 104 -6.05 4.75 -4.28
CA VAL A 104 -5.38 5.89 -4.91
C VAL A 104 -6.39 6.82 -5.57
N GLU A 105 -7.34 6.31 -6.36
CA GLU A 105 -8.36 7.14 -7.02
C GLU A 105 -9.28 7.85 -6.01
N PHE A 106 -9.65 7.20 -4.91
CA PHE A 106 -10.42 7.85 -3.85
C PHE A 106 -9.61 8.98 -3.19
N CYS A 107 -8.36 8.72 -2.81
CA CYS A 107 -7.50 9.74 -2.20
C CYS A 107 -7.18 10.89 -3.16
N LYS A 108 -7.00 10.65 -4.46
CA LYS A 108 -6.84 11.70 -5.48
C LYS A 108 -8.02 12.67 -5.44
N THR A 109 -9.24 12.13 -5.47
CA THR A 109 -10.47 12.95 -5.41
C THR A 109 -10.57 13.71 -4.09
N ALA A 110 -10.32 13.03 -2.96
CA ALA A 110 -10.41 13.65 -1.64
C ALA A 110 -9.35 14.74 -1.39
N LEU A 111 -8.18 14.61 -2.04
CA LEU A 111 -7.05 15.53 -1.93
C LEU A 111 -6.95 16.51 -3.13
N GLU A 112 -7.96 16.59 -3.99
CA GLU A 112 -7.99 17.56 -5.08
C GLU A 112 -8.05 19.00 -4.57
N ASN A 113 -8.83 19.24 -3.52
CA ASN A 113 -8.96 20.54 -2.86
C ASN A 113 -8.87 20.44 -1.33
N PRO A 114 -7.68 20.16 -0.75
CA PRO A 114 -7.48 19.77 0.65
C PRO A 114 -7.36 20.96 1.61
N ILE A 115 -7.96 22.12 1.32
CA ILE A 115 -7.79 23.39 2.05
C ILE A 115 -8.07 23.24 3.55
N GLU A 116 -9.16 22.58 3.92
CA GLU A 116 -9.52 22.41 5.33
C GLU A 116 -8.54 21.46 6.05
N LEU A 117 -8.16 20.37 5.42
CA LEU A 117 -7.16 19.44 5.96
C LEU A 117 -5.82 20.14 6.18
N GLU A 118 -5.34 20.89 5.21
CA GLU A 118 -4.05 21.60 5.31
C GLU A 118 -4.08 22.67 6.39
N LYS A 119 -5.18 23.39 6.54
CA LYS A 119 -5.38 24.35 7.63
C LYS A 119 -5.28 23.68 9.00
N GLU A 120 -5.93 22.55 9.18
CA GLU A 120 -5.88 21.80 10.44
C GLU A 120 -4.50 21.20 10.71
N ILE A 121 -3.76 20.76 9.66
CA ILE A 121 -2.37 20.28 9.79
C ILE A 121 -1.45 21.42 10.27
N ILE A 122 -1.57 22.61 9.69
CA ILE A 122 -0.79 23.78 10.06
C ILE A 122 -1.11 24.19 11.51
N ALA A 123 -2.39 24.20 11.89
CA ALA A 123 -2.83 24.51 13.24
C ALA A 123 -2.28 23.50 14.27
N LEU A 124 -2.30 22.21 13.94
CA LEU A 124 -1.74 21.16 14.80
C LEU A 124 -0.24 21.38 15.10
N ASN A 125 0.53 21.77 14.09
CA ASN A 125 1.96 22.05 14.28
C ASN A 125 2.22 23.23 15.22
N SER A 126 1.27 24.12 15.41
CA SER A 126 1.35 25.30 16.29
C SER A 126 0.83 25.03 17.71
N THR A 127 0.28 23.85 17.97
CA THR A 127 -0.28 23.49 19.28
C THR A 127 0.78 22.77 20.15
N THR A 128 0.65 22.92 21.46
CA THR A 128 1.53 22.25 22.44
C THR A 128 1.26 20.74 22.44
N GLU A 129 2.29 19.91 22.59
CA GLU A 129 2.19 18.45 22.67
C GLU A 129 1.09 18.01 23.65
N GLY A 130 0.23 17.10 23.22
CA GLY A 130 -0.80 16.46 24.05
C GLY A 130 -2.24 16.92 23.81
N GLN A 131 -2.49 17.94 23.00
CA GLN A 131 -3.86 18.26 22.60
C GLN A 131 -4.30 17.38 21.42
N SER A 132 -5.23 16.46 21.69
CA SER A 132 -5.90 15.70 20.62
C SER A 132 -6.74 16.64 19.77
N ASN A 133 -6.37 16.83 18.51
CA ASN A 133 -7.20 17.58 17.58
C ASN A 133 -8.19 16.64 16.90
N ARG A 134 -9.42 16.60 17.41
CA ARG A 134 -10.50 15.73 16.90
C ARG A 134 -10.86 16.06 15.45
N ALA A 135 -10.74 17.32 15.04
CA ALA A 135 -11.05 17.75 13.67
C ALA A 135 -10.11 17.12 12.65
N ILE A 136 -8.79 17.21 12.86
CA ILE A 136 -7.81 16.61 11.96
C ILE A 136 -7.93 15.08 11.94
N SER A 137 -8.15 14.44 13.09
CA SER A 137 -8.34 12.99 13.16
C SER A 137 -9.55 12.54 12.33
N THR A 138 -10.65 13.30 12.37
CA THR A 138 -11.84 13.02 11.56
C THR A 138 -11.57 13.19 10.07
N LEU A 139 -10.88 14.27 9.68
CA LEU A 139 -10.53 14.51 8.27
C LEU A 139 -9.62 13.41 7.73
N ILE A 140 -8.58 13.04 8.49
CA ILE A 140 -7.67 11.94 8.11
C ILE A 140 -8.46 10.64 7.97
N TYR A 141 -9.29 10.30 8.96
CA TYR A 141 -10.09 9.07 8.93
C TYR A 141 -11.03 9.03 7.72
N ASN A 142 -11.68 10.15 7.38
CA ASN A 142 -12.55 10.23 6.21
C ASN A 142 -11.80 10.00 4.90
N ILE A 143 -10.51 10.35 4.84
CA ILE A 143 -9.68 10.13 3.65
C ILE A 143 -9.13 8.71 3.63
N VAL A 144 -8.26 8.32 4.58
CA VAL A 144 -7.58 7.03 4.49
C VAL A 144 -8.49 5.85 4.87
N GLY A 145 -9.35 6.01 5.89
CA GLY A 145 -10.35 5.02 6.26
C GLY A 145 -11.47 4.91 5.21
N GLY A 146 -11.90 6.06 4.66
CA GLY A 146 -12.85 6.12 3.55
C GLY A 146 -12.33 5.40 2.30
N ALA A 147 -11.05 5.58 1.96
CA ALA A 147 -10.40 4.88 0.87
C ALA A 147 -10.40 3.36 1.08
N ALA A 148 -10.02 2.90 2.28
CA ALA A 148 -10.02 1.49 2.63
C ALA A 148 -11.43 0.87 2.57
N HIS A 149 -12.44 1.59 3.08
CA HIS A 149 -13.83 1.15 2.98
C HIS A 149 -14.30 1.06 1.52
N LYS A 150 -13.95 2.05 0.69
CA LYS A 150 -14.28 2.04 -0.74
C LYS A 150 -13.59 0.88 -1.47
N ALA A 151 -12.32 0.59 -1.15
CA ALA A 151 -11.58 -0.54 -1.69
C ALA A 151 -12.25 -1.89 -1.31
N HIS A 152 -12.64 -2.05 -0.06
CA HIS A 152 -13.39 -3.22 0.37
C HIS A 152 -14.68 -3.41 -0.44
N ARG A 153 -15.46 -2.33 -0.63
CA ARG A 153 -16.68 -2.36 -1.46
C ARG A 153 -16.37 -2.75 -2.90
N ALA A 154 -15.32 -2.20 -3.50
CA ALA A 154 -14.92 -2.51 -4.86
C ALA A 154 -14.50 -3.99 -5.04
N ILE A 155 -13.87 -4.58 -4.02
CA ILE A 155 -13.57 -6.02 -4.00
C ILE A 155 -14.86 -6.85 -3.98
N LEU A 156 -15.84 -6.51 -3.12
CA LEU A 156 -17.13 -7.19 -3.09
C LEU A 156 -17.87 -7.11 -4.43
N GLU A 157 -17.89 -5.93 -5.05
CA GLU A 157 -18.49 -5.69 -6.36
C GLU A 157 -17.77 -6.49 -7.45
N THR A 158 -16.43 -6.55 -7.41
CA THR A 158 -15.62 -7.35 -8.34
C THR A 158 -15.92 -8.84 -8.20
N ALA A 159 -15.99 -9.35 -6.98
CA ALA A 159 -16.32 -10.76 -6.73
C ALA A 159 -17.73 -11.10 -7.25
N SER A 160 -18.72 -10.26 -6.94
CA SER A 160 -20.09 -10.42 -7.39
C SER A 160 -20.21 -10.41 -8.91
N ALA A 161 -19.55 -9.48 -9.59
CA ALA A 161 -19.55 -9.37 -11.04
C ALA A 161 -18.92 -10.58 -11.77
N ASN A 162 -18.08 -11.33 -11.06
CA ASN A 162 -17.41 -12.53 -11.56
C ASN A 162 -18.05 -13.84 -11.06
N GLU A 163 -19.14 -13.77 -10.30
CA GLU A 163 -19.80 -14.92 -9.68
C GLU A 163 -18.88 -15.71 -8.73
N ASP A 164 -17.88 -15.02 -8.14
CA ASP A 164 -16.89 -15.57 -7.23
C ASP A 164 -17.22 -15.21 -5.77
N GLN A 165 -16.55 -15.88 -4.82
CA GLN A 165 -16.70 -15.57 -3.39
C GLN A 165 -15.77 -14.39 -3.00
N PRO A 166 -16.21 -13.42 -2.20
CA PRO A 166 -15.36 -12.30 -1.75
C PRO A 166 -14.02 -12.74 -1.13
N ARG A 167 -14.01 -13.82 -0.37
CA ARG A 167 -12.80 -14.38 0.24
C ARG A 167 -11.73 -14.80 -0.78
N ASP A 168 -12.12 -15.08 -2.02
CA ASP A 168 -11.18 -15.44 -3.09
C ASP A 168 -10.32 -14.26 -3.55
N TYR A 169 -10.68 -13.04 -3.13
CA TYR A 169 -10.00 -11.78 -3.43
C TYR A 169 -9.30 -11.18 -2.20
N SER A 170 -9.11 -11.95 -1.12
CA SER A 170 -8.49 -11.46 0.12
C SER A 170 -7.09 -10.91 -0.13
N THR A 171 -6.81 -9.76 0.48
CA THR A 171 -5.53 -9.04 0.36
C THR A 171 -5.30 -8.18 1.60
N THR A 172 -4.04 -7.91 1.93
CA THR A 172 -3.65 -6.85 2.86
C THR A 172 -3.80 -5.48 2.19
N LEU A 173 -3.63 -4.42 2.96
CA LEU A 173 -3.55 -3.05 2.44
C LEU A 173 -2.68 -2.18 3.33
N LEU A 174 -1.71 -1.51 2.72
CA LEU A 174 -0.94 -0.42 3.29
C LEU A 174 -1.23 0.84 2.46
N LEU A 175 -1.75 1.88 3.09
CA LEU A 175 -2.05 3.17 2.45
C LEU A 175 -1.37 4.29 3.20
N ALA A 176 -0.63 5.13 2.50
CA ALA A 176 -0.06 6.35 3.04
C ALA A 176 -0.38 7.55 2.14
N ILE A 177 -0.70 8.67 2.78
CA ILE A 177 -0.75 9.99 2.16
C ILE A 177 0.27 10.88 2.84
N CYS A 178 1.01 11.67 2.07
CA CYS A 178 1.97 12.59 2.66
C CYS A 178 2.16 13.86 1.82
N LYS A 179 2.64 14.92 2.49
CA LYS A 179 2.94 16.21 1.86
C LYS A 179 4.03 16.94 2.62
N LYS A 180 4.86 17.68 1.89
CA LYS A 180 5.86 18.60 2.43
C LYS A 180 5.20 19.93 2.79
N PHE A 181 5.35 20.34 4.05
CA PHE A 181 5.03 21.66 4.58
C PHE A 181 6.32 22.39 4.98
N ASP A 182 6.23 23.69 5.29
CA ASP A 182 7.40 24.49 5.68
C ASP A 182 8.07 23.99 6.98
N PHE A 183 7.27 23.42 7.88
CA PHE A 183 7.75 22.84 9.15
C PHE A 183 8.22 21.37 9.02
N GLY A 184 8.03 20.70 7.88
CA GLY A 184 8.42 19.30 7.67
C GLY A 184 7.43 18.49 6.86
N TRP A 185 7.51 17.16 6.99
CA TRP A 185 6.61 16.24 6.31
C TRP A 185 5.43 15.87 7.19
N PHE A 186 4.23 16.03 6.66
CA PHE A 186 3.04 15.39 7.20
C PHE A 186 2.86 14.01 6.56
N VAL A 187 2.54 13.01 7.39
CA VAL A 187 2.25 11.65 6.92
C VAL A 187 1.05 11.12 7.69
N ALA A 188 0.07 10.60 6.99
CA ALA A 188 -1.02 9.83 7.57
C ALA A 188 -1.15 8.49 6.85
N SER A 189 -1.52 7.44 7.57
CA SER A 189 -1.52 6.08 7.07
C SER A 189 -2.70 5.27 7.59
N PHE A 190 -3.05 4.25 6.82
CA PHE A 190 -3.97 3.17 7.18
C PHE A 190 -3.33 1.84 6.81
N TRP A 191 -3.55 0.82 7.62
CA TRP A 191 -3.07 -0.53 7.31
C TRP A 191 -4.04 -1.59 7.79
N VAL A 192 -4.02 -2.72 7.12
CA VAL A 192 -4.63 -3.99 7.52
C VAL A 192 -3.74 -5.13 7.02
N GLY A 193 -3.49 -6.10 7.89
CA GLY A 193 -2.62 -7.23 7.61
C GLY A 193 -1.21 -7.10 8.21
N ASP A 194 -0.30 -7.96 7.79
CA ASP A 194 1.04 -8.17 8.35
C ASP A 194 2.16 -7.36 7.70
N GLY A 195 1.83 -6.49 6.77
CA GLY A 195 2.77 -5.54 6.17
C GLY A 195 3.21 -4.44 7.13
N ALA A 196 4.31 -3.77 6.84
CA ALA A 196 4.86 -2.70 7.66
C ALA A 196 5.16 -1.44 6.86
N MET A 197 4.90 -0.27 7.50
CA MET A 197 5.28 1.04 6.99
C MET A 197 6.14 1.77 8.01
N CYS A 198 7.15 2.48 7.54
CA CYS A 198 7.97 3.33 8.41
C CYS A 198 8.40 4.62 7.71
N ILE A 199 8.75 5.61 8.51
CA ILE A 199 9.49 6.80 8.11
C ILE A 199 10.93 6.61 8.56
N TYR A 200 11.89 6.81 7.66
CA TYR A 200 13.31 6.80 7.96
C TYR A 200 13.92 8.18 7.73
N ASP A 201 14.49 8.75 8.78
CA ASP A 201 15.30 9.97 8.74
C ASP A 201 16.79 9.58 8.73
N LYS A 202 17.42 9.72 7.55
CA LYS A 202 18.81 9.33 7.34
C LYS A 202 19.79 10.23 8.16
N GLU A 203 19.50 11.51 8.31
CA GLU A 203 20.37 12.45 9.00
C GLU A 203 20.37 12.20 10.51
N ARG A 204 19.19 11.94 11.08
CA ARG A 204 19.02 11.65 12.51
C ARG A 204 19.17 10.17 12.85
N GLN A 205 19.36 9.30 11.86
CA GLN A 205 19.40 7.85 12.02
C GLN A 205 18.18 7.33 12.81
N TYR A 206 17.00 7.86 12.49
CA TYR A 206 15.76 7.60 13.21
C TYR A 206 14.74 6.89 12.34
N ILE A 207 14.10 5.89 12.92
CA ILE A 207 12.98 5.14 12.28
C ILE A 207 11.73 5.32 13.13
N LYS A 208 10.62 5.70 12.49
CA LYS A 208 9.29 5.71 13.09
C LYS A 208 8.39 4.72 12.36
N LEU A 209 7.92 3.70 13.06
CA LEU A 209 6.87 2.83 12.55
C LEU A 209 5.55 3.61 12.50
N LEU A 210 4.83 3.46 11.39
CA LEU A 210 3.52 4.09 11.18
C LEU A 210 2.36 3.20 11.66
N GLY A 211 2.62 1.91 11.87
CA GLY A 211 1.68 0.93 12.39
C GLY A 211 2.40 -0.31 12.87
N THR A 212 1.75 -1.07 13.75
CA THR A 212 2.22 -2.39 14.16
C THR A 212 1.57 -3.43 13.26
N PRO A 213 2.35 -4.26 12.55
CA PRO A 213 1.77 -5.34 11.75
C PRO A 213 0.84 -6.21 12.56
N ASP A 214 -0.31 -6.58 11.99
CA ASP A 214 -1.22 -7.54 12.60
C ASP A 214 -0.59 -8.94 12.48
N GLY A 215 -0.01 -9.43 13.58
CA GLY A 215 0.53 -10.80 13.65
C GLY A 215 -0.56 -11.77 14.05
N GLY A 216 -0.95 -12.69 13.16
CA GLY A 216 -1.75 -13.85 13.57
C GLY A 216 -0.92 -14.81 14.43
N GLU A 217 -1.60 -15.64 15.25
CA GLU A 217 -0.96 -16.67 16.08
C GLU A 217 -0.21 -17.72 15.23
N TYR A 218 -0.57 -17.80 13.94
CA TYR A 218 0.09 -18.62 12.92
C TYR A 218 0.34 -17.80 11.66
N ALA A 219 1.44 -18.08 10.94
CA ALA A 219 1.75 -17.45 9.66
C ALA A 219 0.59 -17.67 8.66
N GLY A 220 0.02 -16.57 8.14
CA GLY A 220 -1.11 -16.59 7.19
C GLY A 220 -2.50 -16.42 7.82
N GLN A 221 -2.59 -16.09 9.11
CA GLN A 221 -3.82 -15.58 9.71
C GLN A 221 -3.82 -14.03 9.61
N THR A 222 -4.64 -13.51 8.73
CA THR A 222 -4.98 -12.09 8.63
C THR A 222 -6.49 -11.91 8.83
#